data_776a398894bd2e31e27ed0395dfc687f
#
_entry.id   776a398894bd2e31e27ed0395dfc687f
#
_cell.length_a   1.000
_cell.length_b   1.000
_cell.length_c   1.000
_cell.angle_alpha   90.00
_cell.angle_beta   90.00
_cell.angle_gamma   90.00
#
_symmetry.space_group_name_H-M   'P 1'
#
loop_
_entity.id
_entity.type
_entity.pdbx_description
1 polymer ?
#
loop_
_entity_poly.entity_id
_entity_poly.type
_entity_poly.pdbx_seq_one_letter_code
_entity_poly.pdbx_strand_id
1 'polypeptide(L)'
;IFCDLSRMSIVFLLFFADNLVFLFIINFISEVFSLIRQPSREAIVPEVVEKENLVKANSLFAIGTYATLPIASILFAVVSDLKVPEIILNYGNGWSGSIVFIFDSITFLISSYILFYLRSDKINLSPGGERFSYLEFKEGLNYFFKTPSIRNITISISLSLFAAGALFILGHTFLTVNLGFSESSFGFM
;
A
#
# COMPACT_ATOMS: atom_id res chain seq x y z
N ILE A 1 -1.29 9.09 -10.57
CA ILE A 1 -2.31 8.55 -11.49
C ILE A 1 -1.81 7.25 -12.12
N PHE A 2 -0.69 7.26 -12.87
CA PHE A 2 -0.19 6.05 -13.54
C PHE A 2 0.02 4.89 -12.54
N CYS A 3 0.68 5.13 -11.41
CA CYS A 3 0.88 4.10 -10.39
C CYS A 3 -0.44 3.55 -9.83
N ASP A 4 -1.46 4.40 -9.63
CA ASP A 4 -2.75 3.95 -9.09
C ASP A 4 -3.53 3.12 -10.11
N LEU A 5 -3.51 3.50 -11.38
CA LEU A 5 -4.11 2.70 -12.46
C LEU A 5 -3.40 1.36 -12.64
N SER A 6 -2.07 1.36 -12.58
CA SER A 6 -1.29 0.11 -12.64
C SER A 6 -1.62 -0.81 -11.45
N ARG A 7 -1.69 -0.27 -10.23
CA ARG A 7 -2.07 -1.02 -9.04
C ARG A 7 -3.50 -1.55 -9.12
N MET A 8 -4.45 -0.73 -9.58
CA MET A 8 -5.82 -1.18 -9.83
C MET A 8 -5.83 -2.45 -10.69
N SER A 9 -5.15 -2.42 -11.83
CA SER A 9 -5.10 -3.57 -12.75
C SER A 9 -4.40 -4.78 -12.13
N ILE A 10 -3.30 -4.55 -11.40
CA ILE A 10 -2.50 -5.59 -10.76
C ILE A 10 -3.29 -6.25 -9.61
N VAL A 11 -3.93 -5.45 -8.76
CA VAL A 11 -4.72 -5.96 -7.63
C VAL A 11 -5.98 -6.69 -8.14
N PHE A 12 -6.59 -6.22 -9.23
CA PHE A 12 -7.69 -6.93 -9.86
C PHE A 12 -7.30 -8.34 -10.33
N LEU A 13 -6.06 -8.54 -10.78
CA LEU A 13 -5.56 -9.86 -11.15
C LEU A 13 -5.47 -10.82 -9.95
N LEU A 14 -5.35 -10.33 -8.72
CA LEU A 14 -5.35 -11.17 -7.52
C LEU A 14 -6.68 -11.91 -7.31
N PHE A 15 -7.78 -11.36 -7.83
CA PHE A 15 -9.07 -12.06 -7.82
C PHE A 15 -9.03 -13.41 -8.54
N PHE A 16 -8.19 -13.54 -9.57
CA PHE A 16 -8.04 -14.76 -10.37
C PHE A 16 -6.86 -15.65 -9.92
N ALA A 17 -6.16 -15.24 -8.88
CA ALA A 17 -4.95 -15.91 -8.45
C ALA A 17 -5.27 -17.19 -7.68
N ASP A 18 -4.95 -18.33 -8.24
CA ASP A 18 -5.13 -19.69 -7.68
C ASP A 18 -3.79 -20.35 -7.26
N ASN A 19 -2.66 -19.68 -7.57
CA ASN A 19 -1.32 -20.20 -7.32
C ASN A 19 -0.53 -19.25 -6.41
N LEU A 20 0.13 -19.81 -5.39
CA LEU A 20 0.94 -19.07 -4.42
C LEU A 20 2.07 -18.25 -5.09
N VAL A 21 2.73 -18.80 -6.11
CA VAL A 21 3.80 -18.11 -6.82
C VAL A 21 3.25 -16.90 -7.57
N PHE A 22 2.09 -17.04 -8.20
CA PHE A 22 1.42 -15.97 -8.91
C PHE A 22 0.98 -14.86 -7.94
N LEU A 23 0.39 -15.21 -6.79
CA LEU A 23 0.08 -14.28 -5.71
C LEU A 23 1.31 -13.51 -5.25
N PHE A 24 2.42 -14.19 -5.02
CA PHE A 24 3.67 -13.56 -4.59
C PHE A 24 4.19 -12.55 -5.62
N ILE A 25 4.23 -12.93 -6.90
CA ILE A 25 4.72 -12.07 -7.98
C ILE A 25 3.84 -10.82 -8.12
N ILE A 26 2.52 -10.99 -8.12
CA ILE A 26 1.59 -9.85 -8.25
C ILE A 26 1.70 -8.91 -7.07
N ASN A 27 1.74 -9.43 -5.84
CA ASN A 27 1.94 -8.60 -4.65
C ASN A 27 3.28 -7.86 -4.70
N PHE A 28 4.35 -8.53 -5.09
CA PHE A 28 5.66 -7.90 -5.22
C PHE A 28 5.66 -6.74 -6.22
N ILE A 29 5.06 -6.95 -7.39
CA ILE A 29 4.93 -5.89 -8.41
C ILE A 29 4.06 -4.73 -7.88
N SER A 30 2.95 -5.02 -7.22
CA SER A 30 2.09 -4.00 -6.60
C SER A 30 2.86 -3.16 -5.59
N GLU A 31 3.72 -3.78 -4.79
CA GLU A 31 4.53 -3.09 -3.79
C GLU A 31 5.61 -2.20 -4.42
N VAL A 32 6.21 -2.64 -5.52
CA VAL A 32 7.14 -1.79 -6.29
C VAL A 32 6.45 -0.50 -6.75
N PHE A 33 5.21 -0.58 -7.28
CA PHE A 33 4.44 0.62 -7.64
C PHE A 33 4.09 1.48 -6.43
N SER A 34 3.84 0.88 -5.27
CA SER A 34 3.61 1.57 -4.00
C SER A 34 4.82 2.42 -3.60
N LEU A 35 6.00 1.83 -3.66
CA LEU A 35 7.27 2.50 -3.33
C LEU A 35 7.59 3.67 -4.27
N ILE A 36 7.28 3.54 -5.57
CA ILE A 36 7.47 4.64 -6.53
C ILE A 36 6.48 5.79 -6.28
N ARG A 37 5.27 5.47 -5.84
CA ARG A 37 4.23 6.47 -5.57
C ARG A 37 4.54 7.34 -4.34
N GLN A 38 5.13 6.75 -3.32
CA GLN A 38 5.29 7.40 -2.01
C GLN A 38 6.11 8.70 -2.08
N PRO A 39 7.31 8.78 -2.67
CA PRO A 39 8.06 10.02 -2.74
C PRO A 39 7.34 11.10 -3.58
N SER A 40 6.66 10.70 -4.64
CA SER A 40 5.85 11.64 -5.44
C SER A 40 4.72 12.28 -4.64
N ARG A 41 4.09 11.52 -3.75
CA ARG A 41 3.03 11.99 -2.87
C ARG A 41 3.57 12.94 -1.80
N GLU A 42 4.70 12.61 -1.20
CA GLU A 42 5.35 13.44 -0.17
C GLU A 42 5.86 14.78 -0.74
N ALA A 43 6.31 14.79 -1.99
CA ALA A 43 6.77 16.00 -2.67
C ALA A 43 5.64 17.00 -2.99
N ILE A 44 4.41 16.54 -3.18
CA ILE A 44 3.26 17.40 -3.52
C ILE A 44 2.79 18.21 -2.30
N VAL A 45 2.92 17.69 -1.09
CA VAL A 45 2.40 18.35 0.12
C VAL A 45 2.97 19.76 0.32
N PRO A 46 4.29 20.01 0.23
CA PRO A 46 4.85 21.34 0.37
C PRO A 46 4.47 22.33 -0.76
N GLU A 47 4.07 21.81 -1.92
CA GLU A 47 3.67 22.66 -3.06
C GLU A 47 2.22 23.13 -2.97
N VAL A 48 1.37 22.35 -2.29
CA VAL A 48 -0.07 22.62 -2.19
C VAL A 48 -0.43 23.32 -0.88
N VAL A 49 0.39 23.18 0.15
CA VAL A 49 0.13 23.66 1.51
C VAL A 49 1.07 24.80 1.86
N GLU A 50 0.52 25.90 2.38
CA GLU A 50 1.30 27.02 2.91
C GLU A 50 2.25 26.55 4.02
N LYS A 51 3.45 27.13 4.08
CA LYS A 51 4.51 26.74 5.03
C LYS A 51 4.06 26.69 6.49
N GLU A 52 3.16 27.60 6.88
CA GLU A 52 2.62 27.68 8.25
C GLU A 52 1.72 26.50 8.60
N ASN A 53 1.12 25.86 7.61
CA ASN A 53 0.19 24.74 7.75
C ASN A 53 0.83 23.37 7.47
N LEU A 54 2.11 23.31 7.10
CA LEU A 54 2.80 22.04 6.76
C LEU A 54 2.77 21.02 7.90
N VAL A 55 2.93 21.46 9.15
CA VAL A 55 2.88 20.57 10.32
C VAL A 55 1.49 19.94 10.46
N LYS A 56 0.43 20.75 10.29
CA LYS A 56 -0.96 20.25 10.35
C LYS A 56 -1.25 19.29 9.21
N ALA A 57 -0.80 19.63 7.99
CA ALA A 57 -0.96 18.78 6.81
C ALA A 57 -0.26 17.43 6.98
N ASN A 58 0.98 17.42 7.47
CA ASN A 58 1.73 16.20 7.74
C ASN A 58 1.09 15.36 8.85
N SER A 59 0.54 16.01 9.89
CA SER A 59 -0.18 15.29 10.95
C SER A 59 -1.46 14.63 10.43
N LEU A 60 -2.26 15.34 9.63
CA LEU A 60 -3.46 14.77 8.99
C LEU A 60 -3.09 13.63 8.05
N PHE A 61 -1.99 13.78 7.33
CA PHE A 61 -1.46 12.74 6.45
C PHE A 61 -1.05 11.47 7.24
N ALA A 62 -0.34 11.66 8.34
CA ALA A 62 0.05 10.57 9.23
C ALA A 62 -1.19 9.86 9.81
N ILE A 63 -2.17 10.63 10.32
CA ILE A 63 -3.44 10.07 10.80
C ILE A 63 -4.13 9.27 9.69
N GLY A 64 -4.27 9.84 8.48
CA GLY A 64 -4.87 9.14 7.34
C GLY A 64 -4.14 7.84 6.98
N THR A 65 -2.82 7.82 7.08
CA THR A 65 -2.02 6.63 6.79
C THR A 65 -2.17 5.56 7.87
N TYR A 66 -2.02 5.93 9.14
CA TYR A 66 -2.05 4.95 10.23
C TYR A 66 -3.45 4.51 10.63
N ALA A 67 -4.47 5.39 10.53
CA ALA A 67 -5.86 5.02 10.79
C ALA A 67 -6.44 4.11 9.69
N THR A 68 -5.83 4.07 8.53
CA THR A 68 -6.27 3.17 7.43
C THR A 68 -6.13 1.70 7.82
N LEU A 69 -5.10 1.31 8.58
CA LEU A 69 -4.89 -0.08 8.99
C LEU A 69 -6.07 -0.66 9.79
N PRO A 70 -6.50 -0.08 10.92
CA PRO A 70 -7.64 -0.62 11.67
C PRO A 70 -8.95 -0.53 10.88
N ILE A 71 -9.15 0.53 10.09
CA ILE A 71 -10.35 0.65 9.25
C ILE A 71 -10.36 -0.44 8.17
N ALA A 72 -9.24 -0.68 7.50
CA ALA A 72 -9.12 -1.74 6.50
C ALA A 72 -9.34 -3.14 7.10
N SER A 73 -8.83 -3.39 8.31
CA SER A 73 -9.04 -4.66 9.01
C SER A 73 -10.52 -4.90 9.32
N ILE A 74 -11.24 -3.89 9.80
CA ILE A 74 -12.68 -3.98 10.04
C ILE A 74 -13.45 -4.20 8.73
N LEU A 75 -13.11 -3.45 7.68
CA LEU A 75 -13.73 -3.64 6.36
C LEU A 75 -13.47 -5.03 5.81
N PHE A 76 -12.26 -5.54 5.94
CA PHE A 76 -11.91 -6.91 5.56
C PHE A 76 -12.79 -7.92 6.32
N ALA A 77 -12.91 -7.79 7.64
CA ALA A 77 -13.75 -8.65 8.46
C ALA A 77 -15.22 -8.67 7.98
N VAL A 78 -15.78 -7.50 7.70
CA VAL A 78 -17.17 -7.39 7.22
C VAL A 78 -17.31 -7.98 5.81
N VAL A 79 -16.39 -7.69 4.91
CA VAL A 79 -16.47 -8.14 3.51
C VAL A 79 -16.20 -9.63 3.37
N SER A 80 -15.29 -10.20 4.17
CA SER A 80 -14.99 -11.64 4.15
C SER A 80 -16.16 -12.50 4.61
N ASP A 81 -17.03 -11.98 5.49
CA ASP A 81 -18.22 -12.67 5.95
C ASP A 81 -19.43 -12.52 5.00
N LEU A 82 -19.32 -11.72 3.95
CA LEU A 82 -20.40 -11.61 2.95
C LEU A 82 -20.57 -12.93 2.19
N LYS A 83 -21.82 -13.37 2.10
CA LYS A 83 -22.17 -14.51 1.25
C LYS A 83 -22.07 -14.11 -0.22
N VAL A 84 -20.96 -14.44 -0.83
CA VAL A 84 -20.72 -14.17 -2.25
C VAL A 84 -21.49 -15.19 -3.10
N PRO A 85 -22.26 -14.76 -4.11
CA PRO A 85 -22.91 -15.71 -5.03
C PRO A 85 -21.90 -16.63 -5.70
N GLU A 86 -22.24 -17.92 -5.80
CA GLU A 86 -21.36 -18.94 -6.41
C GLU A 86 -20.94 -18.58 -7.84
N ILE A 87 -21.75 -17.85 -8.56
CA ILE A 87 -21.42 -17.35 -9.90
C ILE A 87 -20.13 -16.50 -9.86
N ILE A 88 -20.00 -15.60 -8.88
CA ILE A 88 -18.82 -14.74 -8.76
C ILE A 88 -17.60 -15.56 -8.35
N LEU A 89 -17.79 -16.52 -7.46
CA LEU A 89 -16.72 -17.42 -7.01
C LEU A 89 -16.19 -18.29 -8.15
N ASN A 90 -17.06 -18.72 -9.05
CA ASN A 90 -16.67 -19.51 -10.23
C ASN A 90 -15.84 -18.76 -11.26
N TYR A 91 -15.96 -17.42 -11.31
CA TYR A 91 -15.09 -16.58 -12.15
C TYR A 91 -13.76 -16.22 -11.50
N GLY A 92 -13.65 -16.32 -10.17
CA GLY A 92 -12.44 -16.09 -9.39
C GLY A 92 -11.74 -17.38 -9.01
N ASN A 93 -10.95 -17.29 -7.94
CA ASN A 93 -10.20 -18.44 -7.39
C ASN A 93 -11.03 -19.37 -6.47
N GLY A 94 -12.34 -19.20 -6.40
CA GLY A 94 -13.24 -19.95 -5.54
C GLY A 94 -13.23 -19.58 -4.06
N TRP A 95 -12.36 -18.66 -3.63
CA TRP A 95 -12.29 -18.17 -2.26
C TRP A 95 -13.19 -16.94 -2.06
N SER A 96 -14.08 -16.99 -1.08
CA SER A 96 -15.02 -15.88 -0.81
C SER A 96 -14.32 -14.57 -0.46
N GLY A 97 -13.18 -14.62 0.20
CA GLY A 97 -12.36 -13.45 0.53
C GLY A 97 -11.75 -12.75 -0.70
N SER A 98 -11.70 -13.41 -1.86
CA SER A 98 -11.14 -12.81 -3.08
C SER A 98 -11.90 -11.57 -3.56
N ILE A 99 -13.15 -11.40 -3.17
CA ILE A 99 -13.96 -10.21 -3.48
C ILE A 99 -13.32 -8.92 -2.90
N VAL A 100 -12.53 -9.03 -1.84
CA VAL A 100 -11.79 -7.91 -1.24
C VAL A 100 -10.85 -7.28 -2.27
N PHE A 101 -10.24 -8.07 -3.15
CA PHE A 101 -9.37 -7.56 -4.21
C PHE A 101 -10.13 -6.71 -5.24
N ILE A 102 -11.40 -7.03 -5.48
CA ILE A 102 -12.27 -6.21 -6.34
C ILE A 102 -12.55 -4.87 -5.66
N PHE A 103 -12.89 -4.88 -4.37
CA PHE A 103 -13.09 -3.64 -3.60
C PHE A 103 -11.82 -2.79 -3.59
N ASP A 104 -10.67 -3.37 -3.34
CA ASP A 104 -9.40 -2.65 -3.33
C ASP A 104 -9.07 -2.06 -4.70
N SER A 105 -9.31 -2.80 -5.79
CA SER A 105 -9.17 -2.29 -7.15
C SER A 105 -10.05 -1.07 -7.41
N ILE A 106 -11.29 -1.07 -6.93
CA ILE A 106 -12.21 0.06 -7.05
C ILE A 106 -11.67 1.27 -6.26
N THR A 107 -11.09 1.07 -5.08
CA THR A 107 -10.51 2.18 -4.29
C THR A 107 -9.35 2.85 -5.03
N PHE A 108 -8.51 2.09 -5.74
CA PHE A 108 -7.45 2.65 -6.60
C PHE A 108 -8.02 3.43 -7.78
N LEU A 109 -9.10 2.96 -8.37
CA LEU A 109 -9.78 3.66 -9.45
C LEU A 109 -10.33 5.01 -8.96
N ILE A 110 -11.00 5.03 -7.82
CA ILE A 110 -11.51 6.25 -7.19
C ILE A 110 -10.35 7.21 -6.86
N SER A 111 -9.26 6.70 -6.27
CA SER A 111 -8.06 7.49 -5.99
C SER A 111 -7.49 8.13 -7.26
N SER A 112 -7.38 7.36 -8.34
CA SER A 112 -6.89 7.84 -9.62
C SER A 112 -7.80 8.94 -10.21
N TYR A 113 -9.10 8.77 -10.09
CA TYR A 113 -10.09 9.75 -10.55
C TYR A 113 -10.00 11.06 -9.76
N ILE A 114 -9.91 10.99 -8.43
CA ILE A 114 -9.73 12.17 -7.57
C ILE A 114 -8.44 12.92 -7.93
N LEU A 115 -7.33 12.19 -8.10
CA LEU A 115 -6.04 12.77 -8.48
C LEU A 115 -6.08 13.41 -9.88
N PHE A 116 -6.88 12.87 -10.80
CA PHE A 116 -7.06 13.47 -12.10
C PHE A 116 -7.73 14.84 -12.02
N TYR A 117 -8.73 14.97 -11.17
CA TYR A 117 -9.42 16.26 -10.93
C TYR A 117 -8.51 17.29 -10.24
N LEU A 118 -7.72 16.87 -9.25
CA LEU A 118 -6.80 17.75 -8.53
C LEU A 118 -5.68 18.30 -9.42
N ARG A 119 -5.31 17.60 -10.48
CA ARG A 119 -4.25 18.00 -11.41
C ARG A 119 -4.62 19.24 -12.24
N SER A 120 -5.92 19.55 -12.35
CA SER A 120 -6.39 20.52 -13.36
C SER A 120 -6.10 21.99 -13.03
N ASP A 121 -6.01 22.40 -11.74
CA ASP A 121 -6.15 23.85 -11.48
C ASP A 121 -5.06 24.58 -10.67
N LYS A 122 -4.15 23.91 -10.00
CA LYS A 122 -3.24 24.61 -9.06
C LYS A 122 -1.80 24.12 -8.95
N ILE A 123 -1.41 23.07 -9.62
CA ILE A 123 -0.05 22.56 -9.50
C ILE A 123 0.77 23.13 -10.66
N ASN A 124 1.36 24.30 -10.45
CA ASN A 124 2.51 24.75 -11.22
C ASN A 124 3.68 23.83 -10.87
N LEU A 125 3.67 22.64 -11.46
CA LEU A 125 4.85 21.79 -11.43
C LEU A 125 5.97 22.62 -12.06
N SER A 126 6.86 23.14 -11.24
CA SER A 126 8.11 23.70 -11.73
C SER A 126 8.68 22.71 -12.76
N PRO A 127 9.08 23.19 -13.95
CA PRO A 127 9.62 22.31 -15.00
C PRO A 127 10.92 21.58 -14.62
N GLY A 128 11.34 21.69 -13.36
CA GLY A 128 12.55 21.14 -12.79
C GLY A 128 12.36 19.86 -11.96
N GLY A 129 11.29 19.11 -12.13
CA GLY A 129 11.24 17.74 -11.62
C GLY A 129 12.41 16.95 -12.22
N GLU A 130 13.52 16.88 -11.47
CA GLU A 130 14.71 16.14 -11.88
C GLU A 130 14.28 14.74 -12.28
N ARG A 131 14.54 14.40 -13.55
CA ARG A 131 14.32 13.05 -14.04
C ARG A 131 15.19 12.15 -13.18
N PHE A 132 14.59 11.12 -12.56
CA PHE A 132 15.32 10.09 -11.85
C PHE A 132 16.55 9.69 -12.68
N SER A 133 17.71 10.13 -12.21
CA SER A 133 18.96 9.83 -12.87
C SER A 133 19.54 8.57 -12.23
N TYR A 134 19.94 7.60 -13.04
CA TYR A 134 20.66 6.43 -12.55
C TYR A 134 21.93 6.82 -11.78
N LEU A 135 22.55 7.94 -12.15
CA LEU A 135 23.71 8.51 -11.46
C LEU A 135 23.36 8.91 -10.02
N GLU A 136 22.26 9.63 -9.81
CA GLU A 136 21.79 10.06 -8.48
C GLU A 136 21.45 8.85 -7.59
N PHE A 137 20.81 7.82 -8.17
CA PHE A 137 20.57 6.57 -7.45
C PHE A 137 21.88 5.91 -6.99
N LYS A 138 22.87 5.83 -7.88
CA LYS A 138 24.19 5.27 -7.56
C LYS A 138 24.93 6.10 -6.52
N GLU A 139 24.84 7.41 -6.60
CA GLU A 139 25.43 8.32 -5.60
C GLU A 139 24.75 8.16 -4.23
N GLY A 140 23.43 8.08 -4.20
CA GLY A 140 22.66 7.80 -2.97
C GLY A 140 23.04 6.45 -2.35
N LEU A 141 23.19 5.41 -3.16
CA LEU A 141 23.61 4.10 -2.70
C LEU A 141 25.04 4.13 -2.13
N ASN A 142 25.95 4.82 -2.82
CA ASN A 142 27.34 4.99 -2.36
C ASN A 142 27.41 5.80 -1.05
N TYR A 143 26.58 6.84 -0.93
CA TYR A 143 26.44 7.63 0.29
C TYR A 143 25.92 6.78 1.47
N PHE A 144 24.92 5.94 1.24
CA PHE A 144 24.39 5.00 2.22
C PHE A 144 25.50 4.07 2.77
N PHE A 145 26.27 3.45 1.89
CA PHE A 145 27.35 2.53 2.31
C PHE A 145 28.51 3.24 3.00
N LYS A 146 28.81 4.47 2.62
CA LYS A 146 29.93 5.26 3.20
C LYS A 146 29.57 5.94 4.51
N THR A 147 28.28 6.14 4.82
CA THR A 147 27.84 6.86 6.02
C THR A 147 27.33 5.89 7.09
N PRO A 148 28.16 5.52 8.09
CA PRO A 148 27.81 4.48 9.08
C PRO A 148 26.53 4.79 9.85
N SER A 149 26.30 6.06 10.18
CA SER A 149 25.11 6.49 10.94
C SER A 149 23.81 6.18 10.18
N ILE A 150 23.76 6.54 8.90
CA ILE A 150 22.57 6.30 8.04
C ILE A 150 22.39 4.80 7.85
N ARG A 151 23.46 4.08 7.54
CA ARG A 151 23.42 2.63 7.37
C ARG A 151 22.89 1.92 8.60
N ASN A 152 23.40 2.26 9.78
CA ASN A 152 23.01 1.61 11.03
C ASN A 152 21.53 1.90 11.39
N ILE A 153 21.08 3.15 11.21
CA ILE A 153 19.68 3.52 11.41
C ILE A 153 18.78 2.75 10.44
N THR A 154 19.12 2.72 9.16
CA THR A 154 18.34 2.01 8.14
C THR A 154 18.28 0.51 8.43
N ILE A 155 19.40 -0.12 8.78
CA ILE A 155 19.42 -1.55 9.15
C ILE A 155 18.54 -1.80 10.38
N SER A 156 18.63 -0.96 11.42
CA SER A 156 17.81 -1.10 12.63
C SER A 156 16.32 -0.99 12.33
N ILE A 157 15.92 -0.01 11.52
CA ILE A 157 14.51 0.17 11.11
C ILE A 157 14.07 -1.03 10.27
N SER A 158 14.88 -1.47 9.31
CA SER A 158 14.54 -2.62 8.46
C SER A 158 14.35 -3.90 9.27
N LEU A 159 15.23 -4.13 10.27
CA LEU A 159 15.13 -5.29 11.14
C LEU A 159 13.87 -5.24 12.03
N SER A 160 13.54 -4.05 12.54
CA SER A 160 12.33 -3.83 13.33
C SER A 160 11.05 -4.06 12.50
N LEU A 161 11.03 -3.58 11.25
CA LEU A 161 9.90 -3.79 10.33
C LEU A 161 9.77 -5.27 9.94
N PHE A 162 10.89 -5.94 9.72
CA PHE A 162 10.90 -7.39 9.45
C PHE A 162 10.33 -8.18 10.64
N ALA A 163 10.76 -7.85 11.85
CA ALA A 163 10.25 -8.49 13.07
C ALA A 163 8.74 -8.22 13.26
N ALA A 164 8.29 -6.98 13.03
CA ALA A 164 6.87 -6.61 13.10
C ALA A 164 6.04 -7.39 12.06
N GLY A 165 6.52 -7.50 10.82
CA GLY A 165 5.85 -8.29 9.78
C GLY A 165 5.75 -9.77 10.13
N ALA A 166 6.84 -10.36 10.64
CA ALA A 166 6.85 -11.74 11.11
C ALA A 166 5.86 -11.96 12.26
N LEU A 167 5.83 -11.03 13.24
CA LEU A 167 4.91 -11.10 14.36
C LEU A 167 3.44 -11.02 13.92
N PHE A 168 3.15 -10.17 12.93
CA PHE A 168 1.81 -10.02 12.37
C PHE A 168 1.33 -11.32 11.72
N ILE A 169 2.18 -11.96 10.89
CA ILE A 169 1.84 -13.22 10.20
C ILE A 169 1.71 -14.37 11.19
N LEU A 170 2.67 -14.51 12.12
CA LEU A 170 2.63 -15.55 13.14
C LEU A 170 1.44 -15.35 14.10
N GLY A 171 1.12 -14.11 14.46
CA GLY A 171 -0.05 -13.77 15.26
C GLY A 171 -1.34 -14.20 14.59
N HIS A 172 -1.51 -13.91 13.30
CA HIS A 172 -2.66 -14.35 12.53
C HIS A 172 -2.78 -15.89 12.51
N THR A 173 -1.69 -16.58 12.19
CA THR A 173 -1.67 -18.05 12.15
C THR A 173 -1.96 -18.67 13.52
N PHE A 174 -1.41 -18.10 14.60
CA PHE A 174 -1.66 -18.54 15.96
C PHE A 174 -3.14 -18.41 16.34
N LEU A 175 -3.75 -17.29 16.04
CA LEU A 175 -5.16 -17.03 16.34
C LEU A 175 -6.09 -17.96 15.56
N THR A 176 -5.86 -18.13 14.27
CA THR A 176 -6.74 -18.92 13.40
C THR A 176 -6.53 -20.44 13.60
N VAL A 177 -5.29 -20.90 13.62
CA VAL A 177 -4.98 -22.35 13.66
C VAL A 177 -5.00 -22.90 15.08
N ASN A 178 -4.38 -22.18 16.05
CA ASN A 178 -4.23 -22.70 17.41
C ASN A 178 -5.42 -22.36 18.32
N LEU A 179 -6.00 -21.17 18.16
CA LEU A 179 -7.12 -20.73 18.98
C LEU A 179 -8.49 -20.88 18.31
N GLY A 180 -8.53 -21.25 17.01
CA GLY A 180 -9.76 -21.50 16.28
C GLY A 180 -10.62 -20.26 16.01
N PHE A 181 -10.03 -19.07 16.05
CA PHE A 181 -10.74 -17.83 15.68
C PHE A 181 -11.02 -17.82 14.17
N SER A 182 -12.16 -17.26 13.77
CA SER A 182 -12.47 -17.03 12.36
C SER A 182 -11.57 -15.92 11.78
N GLU A 183 -11.38 -15.96 10.45
CA GLU A 183 -10.62 -14.91 9.73
C GLU A 183 -11.20 -13.52 9.97
N SER A 184 -12.52 -13.40 10.05
CA SER A 184 -13.21 -12.15 10.39
C SER A 184 -12.88 -11.63 11.79
N SER A 185 -12.68 -12.52 12.75
CA SER A 185 -12.30 -12.13 14.12
C SER A 185 -10.94 -11.44 14.18
N PHE A 186 -10.01 -11.83 13.31
CA PHE A 186 -8.70 -11.18 13.20
C PHE A 186 -8.81 -9.70 12.74
N GLY A 187 -9.78 -9.41 11.88
CA GLY A 187 -10.01 -8.03 11.41
C GLY A 187 -10.47 -7.07 12.52
N PHE A 188 -10.97 -7.58 13.65
CA PHE A 188 -11.39 -6.78 14.81
C PHE A 188 -10.32 -6.62 15.89
N MET A 189 -9.16 -7.26 15.77
CA MET A 189 -8.03 -7.16 16.69
C MET A 189 -6.98 -6.15 16.20
#